data_198343a58619b5110c59fc7fae167b25
#
_entry.id   198343a58619b5110c59fc7fae167b25
#
_cell.length_a   1.000
_cell.length_b   1.000
_cell.length_c   1.000
_cell.angle_alpha   90.00
_cell.angle_beta   90.00
_cell.angle_gamma   90.00
#
_symmetry.space_group_name_H-M   'P 1'
#
loop_
_entity.id
_entity.type
_entity.pdbx_description
1 polymer ?
#
loop_
_entity_poly.entity_id
_entity_poly.type
_entity_poly.pdbx_seq_one_letter_code
_entity_poly.pdbx_strand_id
1 'polypeptide(L)'
;SSDAAVSGVKDREGFQSEPGAHPRHFGAFTRRIARYVKDLNTTTLPFAIRSMTGLPASVVGLKDRGYLKEGFAADITIIDFNSIRDNATVLNPDLYSKGIEYVIINGNFTVDRGELTGNLPGVIIRSNHENF
;
A
#
# COMPACT_ATOMS: atom_id res chain seq x y z
N SER A 1 -7.88 5.37 3.77
CA SER A 1 -6.73 5.49 4.69
C SER A 1 -6.53 4.20 5.47
N SER A 2 -5.30 3.82 5.70
CA SER A 2 -4.92 2.68 6.56
C SER A 2 -4.87 3.10 8.04
N ASP A 3 -4.86 4.40 8.30
CA ASP A 3 -4.59 4.97 9.63
C ASP A 3 -3.26 4.43 10.21
N ALA A 4 -2.29 4.20 9.33
CA ALA A 4 -0.97 3.71 9.71
C ALA A 4 -0.08 4.86 10.16
N ALA A 5 0.68 4.65 11.22
CA ALA A 5 1.79 5.51 11.59
C ALA A 5 2.98 5.25 10.66
N VAL A 6 3.79 6.28 10.44
CA VAL A 6 5.11 6.10 9.83
C VAL A 6 6.05 5.64 10.94
N SER A 7 6.36 4.35 10.96
CA SER A 7 7.45 3.83 11.77
C SER A 7 8.74 3.96 10.98
N GLY A 8 9.79 4.49 11.60
CA GLY A 8 11.10 4.58 10.97
C GLY A 8 11.56 3.19 10.51
N VAL A 9 12.04 3.10 9.27
CA VAL A 9 12.73 1.92 8.79
C VAL A 9 14.03 1.82 9.56
N LYS A 10 14.07 1.00 10.58
CA LYS A 10 15.34 0.52 11.12
C LYS A 10 15.83 -0.56 10.15
N ASP A 11 17.09 -0.47 9.82
CA ASP A 11 17.84 -1.38 8.98
C ASP A 11 17.48 -2.85 9.26
N ARG A 12 17.64 -3.67 8.26
CA ARG A 12 17.14 -5.05 8.09
C ARG A 12 17.32 -6.03 9.27
N GLU A 13 18.08 -5.69 10.31
CA GLU A 13 18.42 -6.60 11.41
C GLU A 13 17.72 -6.30 12.75
N GLY A 14 16.86 -5.32 12.85
CA GLY A 14 16.32 -4.94 14.16
C GLY A 14 15.01 -4.17 14.20
N PHE A 15 14.19 -4.26 13.14
CA PHE A 15 12.88 -3.64 13.20
C PHE A 15 12.01 -4.38 14.24
N GLN A 16 11.92 -3.81 15.41
CA GLN A 16 10.86 -4.15 16.36
C GLN A 16 9.79 -3.07 16.26
N SER A 17 8.55 -3.49 16.08
CA SER A 17 7.41 -2.59 16.16
C SER A 17 7.43 -1.87 17.49
N GLU A 18 7.10 -0.59 17.48
CA GLU A 18 6.89 0.16 18.72
C GLU A 18 5.85 -0.57 19.59
N PRO A 19 6.01 -0.59 20.92
CA PRO A 19 5.01 -1.15 21.80
C PRO A 19 3.62 -0.58 21.49
N GLY A 20 2.65 -1.46 21.17
CA GLY A 20 1.30 -1.04 20.77
C GLY A 20 1.12 -0.85 19.26
N ALA A 21 2.08 -1.25 18.41
CA ALA A 21 1.88 -1.27 16.97
C ALA A 21 0.63 -2.09 16.61
N HIS A 22 -0.15 -1.58 15.65
CA HIS A 22 -1.37 -2.25 15.21
C HIS A 22 -1.14 -2.94 13.85
N PRO A 23 -1.66 -4.16 13.63
CA PRO A 23 -1.50 -4.91 12.37
C PRO A 23 -1.88 -4.11 11.10
N ARG A 24 -2.75 -3.10 11.23
CA ARG A 24 -3.14 -2.23 10.11
C ARG A 24 -1.98 -1.47 9.47
N HIS A 25 -0.89 -1.24 10.21
CA HIS A 25 0.27 -0.53 9.68
C HIS A 25 0.89 -1.28 8.50
N PHE A 26 0.89 -2.61 8.54
CA PHE A 26 1.51 -3.48 7.54
C PHE A 26 0.50 -4.22 6.66
N GLY A 27 -0.71 -4.48 7.16
CA GLY A 27 -1.65 -5.40 6.51
C GLY A 27 -2.96 -4.78 6.00
N ALA A 28 -3.28 -3.52 6.23
CA ALA A 28 -4.61 -2.97 5.95
C ALA A 28 -5.08 -3.15 4.50
N PHE A 29 -4.23 -2.80 3.53
CA PHE A 29 -4.59 -2.86 2.11
C PHE A 29 -4.62 -4.29 1.57
N THR A 30 -3.64 -5.10 1.93
CA THR A 30 -3.60 -6.52 1.54
C THR A 30 -4.74 -7.31 2.16
N ARG A 31 -5.10 -7.01 3.42
CA ARG A 31 -6.28 -7.58 4.08
C ARG A 31 -7.57 -7.25 3.34
N ARG A 32 -7.68 -6.03 2.77
CA ARG A 32 -8.84 -5.64 1.95
C ARG A 32 -9.06 -6.62 0.80
N ILE A 33 -8.00 -7.03 0.13
CA ILE A 33 -8.07 -7.99 -0.98
C ILE A 33 -8.21 -9.42 -0.44
N ALA A 34 -7.30 -9.86 0.42
CA ALA A 34 -7.25 -11.24 0.89
C ALA A 34 -8.53 -11.64 1.64
N ARG A 35 -8.92 -10.84 2.64
CA ARG A 35 -10.02 -11.20 3.52
C ARG A 35 -11.38 -10.87 2.91
N TYR A 36 -11.57 -9.63 2.41
CA TYR A 36 -12.91 -9.17 2.04
C TYR A 36 -13.28 -9.50 0.59
N VAL A 37 -12.30 -9.58 -0.32
CA VAL A 37 -12.56 -10.01 -1.70
C VAL A 37 -12.51 -11.52 -1.81
N LYS A 38 -11.38 -12.16 -1.41
CA LYS A 38 -11.17 -13.59 -1.64
C LYS A 38 -11.93 -14.47 -0.66
N ASP A 39 -11.72 -14.27 0.65
CA ASP A 39 -12.24 -15.23 1.64
C ASP A 39 -13.73 -15.02 1.92
N LEU A 40 -14.17 -13.79 2.15
CA LEU A 40 -15.54 -13.47 2.53
C LEU A 40 -16.44 -13.11 1.35
N ASN A 41 -15.88 -12.78 0.20
CA ASN A 41 -16.61 -12.34 -1.00
C ASN A 41 -17.64 -11.22 -0.71
N THR A 42 -17.32 -10.33 0.24
CA THR A 42 -18.19 -9.21 0.65
C THR A 42 -18.04 -7.98 -0.21
N THR A 43 -17.01 -7.95 -1.07
CA THR A 43 -16.77 -6.86 -2.02
C THR A 43 -16.08 -7.40 -3.27
N THR A 44 -16.23 -6.70 -4.40
CA THR A 44 -15.57 -7.07 -5.65
C THR A 44 -14.14 -6.53 -5.69
N LEU A 45 -13.26 -7.20 -6.44
CA LEU A 45 -11.88 -6.73 -6.61
C LEU A 45 -11.80 -5.33 -7.23
N PRO A 46 -12.54 -4.99 -8.31
CA PRO A 46 -12.52 -3.63 -8.87
C PRO A 46 -12.93 -2.56 -7.86
N PHE A 47 -13.95 -2.83 -7.03
CA PHE A 47 -14.38 -1.90 -5.99
C PHE A 47 -13.32 -1.74 -4.90
N ALA A 48 -12.70 -2.85 -4.46
CA ALA A 48 -11.63 -2.81 -3.47
C ALA A 48 -10.43 -1.99 -3.99
N ILE A 49 -9.97 -2.26 -5.21
CA ILE A 49 -8.87 -1.50 -5.84
C ILE A 49 -9.21 -0.01 -5.92
N ARG A 50 -10.38 0.33 -6.50
CA ARG A 50 -10.81 1.73 -6.61
C ARG A 50 -10.84 2.44 -5.25
N SER A 51 -11.31 1.76 -4.20
CA SER A 51 -11.38 2.32 -2.84
C SER A 51 -10.02 2.60 -2.20
N MET A 52 -8.96 1.98 -2.71
CA MET A 52 -7.58 2.14 -2.22
C MET A 52 -6.72 3.03 -3.13
N THR A 53 -7.19 3.37 -4.32
CA THR A 53 -6.42 4.10 -5.35
C THR A 53 -7.17 5.34 -5.84
N GLY A 54 -7.98 5.22 -6.88
CA GLY A 54 -8.64 6.34 -7.55
C GLY A 54 -9.60 7.12 -6.67
N LEU A 55 -10.32 6.47 -5.75
CA LEU A 55 -11.24 7.17 -4.86
C LEU A 55 -10.50 8.12 -3.89
N PRO A 56 -9.51 7.68 -3.10
CA PRO A 56 -8.76 8.61 -2.24
C PRO A 56 -8.00 9.67 -3.06
N ALA A 57 -7.45 9.33 -4.22
CA ALA A 57 -6.80 10.31 -5.09
C ALA A 57 -7.78 11.44 -5.50
N SER A 58 -9.01 11.09 -5.88
CA SER A 58 -10.03 12.09 -6.22
C SER A 58 -10.49 12.91 -5.02
N VAL A 59 -10.61 12.31 -3.84
CA VAL A 59 -11.01 13.02 -2.61
C VAL A 59 -9.99 14.09 -2.21
N VAL A 60 -8.69 13.78 -2.35
CA VAL A 60 -7.62 14.74 -2.03
C VAL A 60 -7.20 15.60 -3.21
N GLY A 61 -7.87 15.48 -4.36
CA GLY A 61 -7.66 16.34 -5.53
C GLY A 61 -6.39 16.05 -6.33
N LEU A 62 -5.85 14.81 -6.26
CA LEU A 62 -4.72 14.42 -7.10
C LEU A 62 -5.16 14.23 -8.55
N LYS A 63 -4.49 14.90 -9.50
CA LYS A 63 -4.89 14.92 -10.90
C LYS A 63 -4.16 13.88 -11.76
N ASP A 64 -3.02 13.39 -11.29
CA ASP A 64 -2.07 12.56 -12.04
C ASP A 64 -1.76 11.21 -11.38
N ARG A 65 -2.57 10.77 -10.41
CA ARG A 65 -2.34 9.54 -9.62
C ARG A 65 -3.65 8.78 -9.37
N GLY A 66 -3.52 7.52 -8.91
CA GLY A 66 -4.64 6.67 -8.52
C GLY A 66 -5.25 5.86 -9.66
N TYR A 67 -4.80 6.03 -10.89
CA TYR A 67 -5.21 5.27 -12.07
C TYR A 67 -4.02 4.95 -12.95
N LEU A 68 -4.08 3.80 -13.65
CA LEU A 68 -3.15 3.47 -14.73
C LEU A 68 -3.64 4.18 -15.99
N LYS A 69 -3.00 5.29 -16.31
CA LYS A 69 -3.35 6.14 -17.46
C LYS A 69 -2.09 6.79 -18.01
N GLU A 70 -2.05 6.95 -19.33
CA GLU A 70 -0.98 7.68 -20.02
C GLU A 70 -0.85 9.12 -19.46
N GLY A 71 0.38 9.56 -19.19
CA GLY A 71 0.68 10.85 -18.60
C GLY A 71 0.55 10.91 -17.07
N PHE A 72 0.11 9.82 -16.41
CA PHE A 72 0.06 9.75 -14.96
C PHE A 72 1.40 9.27 -14.40
N ALA A 73 1.66 9.62 -13.14
CA ALA A 73 2.81 9.10 -12.40
C ALA A 73 2.76 7.57 -12.34
N ALA A 74 3.89 6.94 -12.60
CA ALA A 74 3.99 5.49 -12.57
C ALA A 74 4.11 4.99 -11.12
N ASP A 75 2.97 5.04 -10.38
CA ASP A 75 2.79 4.46 -9.06
C ASP A 75 1.97 3.17 -9.22
N ILE A 76 2.65 2.03 -9.27
CA ILE A 76 2.06 0.76 -9.66
C ILE A 76 2.40 -0.31 -8.63
N THR A 77 1.41 -1.07 -8.20
CA THR A 77 1.60 -2.28 -7.39
C THR A 77 1.15 -3.49 -8.19
N ILE A 78 2.05 -4.46 -8.36
CA ILE A 78 1.76 -5.76 -9.00
C ILE A 78 1.64 -6.80 -7.91
N ILE A 79 0.51 -7.50 -7.91
CA ILE A 79 0.18 -8.50 -6.90
C ILE A 79 -0.03 -9.87 -7.54
N ASP A 80 0.37 -10.93 -6.83
CA ASP A 80 -0.15 -12.27 -7.09
C ASP A 80 -1.46 -12.46 -6.32
N PHE A 81 -2.58 -12.43 -7.05
CA PHE A 81 -3.90 -12.56 -6.46
C PHE A 81 -4.11 -13.88 -5.72
N ASN A 82 -3.43 -14.96 -6.13
CA ASN A 82 -3.58 -16.26 -5.50
C ASN A 82 -2.90 -16.34 -4.14
N SER A 83 -1.74 -15.74 -4.01
CA SER A 83 -0.92 -15.80 -2.79
C SER A 83 -1.10 -14.62 -1.85
N ILE A 84 -1.79 -13.53 -2.29
CA ILE A 84 -1.93 -12.32 -1.48
C ILE A 84 -2.54 -12.60 -0.11
N ARG A 85 -1.85 -12.18 0.96
CA ARG A 85 -2.25 -12.31 2.36
C ARG A 85 -1.66 -11.18 3.21
N ASP A 86 -2.43 -10.76 4.21
CA ASP A 86 -1.94 -9.98 5.34
C ASP A 86 -1.41 -10.95 6.40
N ASN A 87 -0.14 -10.85 6.72
CA ASN A 87 0.49 -11.70 7.74
C ASN A 87 0.49 -11.05 9.13
N ALA A 88 0.29 -9.74 9.19
CA ALA A 88 0.30 -8.99 10.44
C ALA A 88 -0.87 -9.39 11.35
N THR A 89 -0.55 -9.69 12.61
CA THR A 89 -1.52 -10.06 13.65
C THR A 89 -1.36 -9.17 14.88
N VAL A 90 -2.29 -9.25 15.83
CA VAL A 90 -2.16 -8.49 17.10
C VAL A 90 -0.92 -8.91 17.87
N LEU A 91 -0.52 -10.19 17.78
CA LEU A 91 0.67 -10.71 18.48
C LEU A 91 1.97 -10.43 17.72
N ASN A 92 1.90 -10.32 16.39
CA ASN A 92 3.02 -10.05 15.50
C ASN A 92 2.58 -8.97 14.48
N PRO A 93 2.54 -7.69 14.90
CA PRO A 93 1.94 -6.63 14.10
C PRO A 93 2.81 -6.14 12.95
N ASP A 94 4.10 -6.42 12.95
CA ASP A 94 5.15 -5.92 12.06
C ASP A 94 5.52 -6.89 10.91
N LEU A 95 4.69 -7.89 10.67
CA LEU A 95 4.90 -8.81 9.55
C LEU A 95 4.47 -8.20 8.23
N TYR A 96 5.38 -8.21 7.24
CA TYR A 96 5.07 -7.82 5.88
C TYR A 96 4.04 -8.76 5.23
N SER A 97 3.21 -8.18 4.39
CA SER A 97 2.24 -8.92 3.59
C SER A 97 2.93 -9.80 2.55
N LYS A 98 2.27 -10.91 2.16
CA LYS A 98 2.70 -11.80 1.09
C LYS A 98 1.92 -11.49 -0.20
N GLY A 99 2.52 -11.82 -1.36
CA GLY A 99 1.88 -11.69 -2.67
C GLY A 99 1.94 -10.29 -3.26
N ILE A 100 2.81 -9.41 -2.73
CA ILE A 100 3.21 -8.17 -3.37
C ILE A 100 4.49 -8.47 -4.14
N GLU A 101 4.40 -8.54 -5.46
CA GLU A 101 5.52 -8.91 -6.31
C GLU A 101 6.39 -7.70 -6.65
N TYR A 102 5.75 -6.60 -7.06
CA TYR A 102 6.45 -5.37 -7.41
C TYR A 102 5.73 -4.15 -6.87
N VAL A 103 6.48 -3.17 -6.41
CA VAL A 103 5.99 -1.82 -6.12
C VAL A 103 6.87 -0.82 -6.84
N ILE A 104 6.26 -0.02 -7.68
CA ILE A 104 6.88 1.05 -8.45
C ILE A 104 6.33 2.37 -7.93
N ILE A 105 7.19 3.31 -7.61
CA ILE A 105 6.84 4.67 -7.20
C ILE A 105 7.58 5.65 -8.10
N ASN A 106 6.85 6.56 -8.73
CA ASN A 106 7.42 7.52 -9.70
C ASN A 106 8.33 6.82 -10.73
N GLY A 107 7.94 5.63 -11.22
CA GLY A 107 8.69 4.87 -12.21
C GLY A 107 9.91 4.08 -11.69
N ASN A 108 10.19 4.08 -10.38
CA ASN A 108 11.31 3.37 -9.78
C ASN A 108 10.82 2.20 -8.90
N PHE A 109 11.48 1.05 -9.00
CA PHE A 109 11.17 -0.10 -8.14
C PHE A 109 11.57 0.18 -6.70
N THR A 110 10.61 0.06 -5.77
CA THR A 110 10.83 0.03 -4.32
C THR A 110 10.71 -1.38 -3.76
N VAL A 111 9.92 -2.23 -4.45
CA VAL A 111 9.88 -3.67 -4.23
C VAL A 111 10.10 -4.34 -5.59
N ASP A 112 11.02 -5.29 -5.66
CA ASP A 112 11.31 -6.12 -6.82
C ASP A 112 11.24 -7.58 -6.41
N ARG A 113 10.32 -8.35 -7.01
CA ARG A 113 10.07 -9.77 -6.70
C ARG A 113 9.86 -10.04 -5.21
N GLY A 114 9.08 -9.18 -4.55
CA GLY A 114 8.79 -9.30 -3.12
C GLY A 114 9.87 -8.76 -2.18
N GLU A 115 11.02 -8.32 -2.68
CA GLU A 115 12.15 -7.82 -1.88
C GLU A 115 12.28 -6.31 -1.96
N LEU A 116 12.59 -5.65 -0.83
CA LEU A 116 12.83 -4.22 -0.77
C LEU A 116 14.14 -3.87 -1.50
N THR A 117 14.10 -2.94 -2.45
CA THR A 117 15.28 -2.49 -3.21
C THR A 117 16.15 -1.51 -2.44
N GLY A 118 15.60 -0.85 -1.42
CA GLY A 118 16.25 0.26 -0.72
C GLY A 118 16.09 1.62 -1.41
N ASN A 119 15.47 1.69 -2.58
CA ASN A 119 15.18 2.95 -3.26
C ASN A 119 14.06 3.73 -2.54
N LEU A 120 14.21 5.05 -2.44
CA LEU A 120 13.26 5.95 -1.82
C LEU A 120 12.80 7.05 -2.81
N PRO A 121 12.09 6.70 -3.89
CA PRO A 121 11.69 7.64 -4.93
C PRO A 121 10.43 8.44 -4.59
N GLY A 122 9.92 8.31 -3.38
CA GLY A 122 8.75 9.05 -2.90
C GLY A 122 8.99 10.56 -2.90
N VAL A 123 7.95 11.32 -3.23
CA VAL A 123 7.97 12.80 -3.20
C VAL A 123 6.82 13.30 -2.33
N ILE A 124 6.99 14.50 -1.77
CA ILE A 124 5.90 15.16 -1.06
C ILE A 124 4.87 15.63 -2.08
N ILE A 125 3.66 15.05 -1.99
CA ILE A 125 2.53 15.45 -2.83
C ILE A 125 1.75 16.53 -2.09
N ARG A 126 1.55 17.66 -2.73
CA ARG A 126 0.72 18.75 -2.21
C ARG A 126 -0.59 18.80 -2.98
N SER A 127 -1.70 18.99 -2.31
CA SER A 127 -2.98 19.24 -2.94
C SER A 127 -2.90 20.59 -3.68
N ASN A 128 -3.35 20.62 -4.94
CA ASN A 128 -3.47 21.86 -5.71
C ASN A 128 -4.75 22.64 -5.36
N HIS A 129 -5.26 22.51 -4.14
CA HIS A 129 -6.27 23.42 -3.64
C HIS A 129 -5.62 24.78 -3.40
N GLU A 130 -5.46 25.55 -4.47
CA GLU A 130 -5.38 27.00 -4.37
C GLU A 130 -6.77 27.46 -3.91
N ASN A 131 -6.79 28.09 -2.75
CA ASN A 131 -7.90 28.80 -2.13
C ASN A 131 -8.93 27.97 -1.35
N PHE A 132 -8.71 27.93 -0.05
CA PHE A 132 -9.75 28.24 0.92
C PHE A 132 -9.53 29.65 1.46
#